data_2ad1159ac48de6943a61b2cc5fe9bd52
#
_entry.id   2ad1159ac48de6943a61b2cc5fe9bd52
#
_cell.length_a   1.000
_cell.length_b   1.000
_cell.length_c   1.000
_cell.angle_alpha   90.00
_cell.angle_beta   90.00
_cell.angle_gamma   90.00
#
_symmetry.space_group_name_H-M   'P 1'
#
loop_
_entity.id
_entity.type
_entity.pdbx_description
1 polymer ?
#
loop_
_entity_poly.entity_id
_entity_poly.type
_entity_poly.pdbx_seq_one_letter_code
_entity_poly.pdbx_strand_id
1 'polypeptide(L)'
;MAVLLVLAAHPIQSSAEDDLVAYAGYTGDYPGFTLRLDERFDRFDAEVWSRGDGAVGSEAMCRFADQGVQVVDGKLELVIRKEQVPASWSDDHGMQKDAYDYSCGELRSAPGRRIRYGRLEARMRAPRRQEASGYITSLFTYRAEGSPREWEEIDIELEGGRPDKFQANLIYGIDTWEWWSTRRWGAWEDKIVVGPVDEWRVFAIEWLPDSIEWFVDGKSVKTLRQSDIDCQPVCVPPQEQPTPIPDNATDIMMNFWIPNDVVQDNFGGNKRRNVYPMKTQYDWIRYYELDSHPNNEP
;
A
#
# COMPACT_ATOMS: atom_id res chain seq x y z
N MET A 1 -32.20 19.45 54.28
CA MET A 1 -32.28 18.17 53.52
C MET A 1 -31.54 18.40 52.20
N ALA A 2 -30.32 17.93 52.08
CA ALA A 2 -29.53 17.99 50.86
C ALA A 2 -29.70 16.67 50.11
N VAL A 3 -30.22 16.71 48.90
CA VAL A 3 -30.35 15.54 48.02
C VAL A 3 -29.04 15.36 47.27
N LEU A 4 -28.31 14.31 47.58
CA LEU A 4 -27.11 13.90 46.88
C LEU A 4 -27.53 13.19 45.58
N LEU A 5 -27.30 13.80 44.42
CA LEU A 5 -27.47 13.14 43.12
C LEU A 5 -26.21 12.28 42.87
N VAL A 6 -26.34 10.97 42.99
CA VAL A 6 -25.32 10.02 42.55
C VAL A 6 -25.45 9.83 41.05
N LEU A 7 -24.56 10.43 40.29
CA LEU A 7 -24.40 10.14 38.86
C LEU A 7 -23.74 8.75 38.73
N ALA A 8 -24.52 7.77 38.33
CA ALA A 8 -23.98 6.47 37.94
C ALA A 8 -23.19 6.63 36.65
N ALA A 9 -21.88 6.47 36.72
CA ALA A 9 -21.04 6.31 35.53
C ALA A 9 -21.38 4.98 34.90
N HIS A 10 -22.00 5.02 33.73
CA HIS A 10 -22.13 3.84 32.87
C HIS A 10 -20.74 3.56 32.29
N PRO A 11 -20.24 2.31 32.40
CA PRO A 11 -19.04 1.96 31.67
C PRO A 11 -19.38 2.02 30.19
N ILE A 12 -18.58 2.78 29.44
CA ILE A 12 -18.54 2.71 27.99
C ILE A 12 -17.99 1.31 27.67
N GLN A 13 -18.87 0.34 27.46
CA GLN A 13 -18.51 -0.89 26.80
C GLN A 13 -18.20 -0.51 25.35
N SER A 14 -16.90 -0.40 25.02
CA SER A 14 -16.46 -0.37 23.64
C SER A 14 -16.91 -1.70 23.02
N SER A 15 -17.58 -1.61 21.91
CA SER A 15 -18.02 -2.74 21.07
C SER A 15 -16.80 -3.37 20.37
N ALA A 16 -15.88 -3.94 21.14
CA ALA A 16 -14.66 -4.59 20.62
C ALA A 16 -14.97 -5.92 19.89
N GLU A 17 -16.20 -6.40 19.94
CA GLU A 17 -16.60 -7.66 19.28
C GLU A 17 -17.08 -7.48 17.84
N ASP A 18 -17.65 -6.34 17.46
CA ASP A 18 -18.15 -6.11 16.10
C ASP A 18 -17.06 -5.74 15.08
N ASP A 19 -15.88 -5.27 15.54
CA ASP A 19 -14.76 -4.88 14.69
C ASP A 19 -13.93 -6.06 14.16
N LEU A 20 -14.13 -7.26 14.69
CA LEU A 20 -13.33 -8.44 14.35
C LEU A 20 -13.85 -9.23 13.15
N VAL A 21 -15.07 -9.00 12.69
CA VAL A 21 -15.64 -9.76 11.56
C VAL A 21 -15.25 -9.10 10.24
N ALA A 22 -13.99 -9.22 9.89
CA ALA A 22 -13.49 -8.77 8.60
C ALA A 22 -14.12 -9.54 7.43
N TYR A 23 -14.27 -10.86 7.63
CA TYR A 23 -14.99 -11.81 6.76
C TYR A 23 -15.36 -13.05 7.57
N ALA A 24 -16.25 -13.88 7.04
CA ALA A 24 -16.71 -15.09 7.75
C ALA A 24 -15.53 -16.02 8.10
N GLY A 25 -15.35 -16.30 9.40
CA GLY A 25 -14.27 -17.15 9.91
C GLY A 25 -12.93 -16.43 10.14
N TYR A 26 -12.90 -15.10 10.05
CA TYR A 26 -11.71 -14.33 10.40
C TYR A 26 -11.38 -14.47 11.90
N THR A 27 -10.16 -14.86 12.22
CA THR A 27 -9.68 -15.00 13.59
C THR A 27 -8.60 -13.97 13.95
N GLY A 28 -7.86 -13.47 12.95
CA GLY A 28 -6.68 -12.65 13.17
C GLY A 28 -5.54 -13.42 13.87
N ASP A 29 -5.55 -14.74 13.77
CA ASP A 29 -4.56 -15.64 14.37
C ASP A 29 -4.03 -16.59 13.28
N TYR A 30 -2.72 -16.60 13.11
CA TYR A 30 -2.02 -17.34 12.06
C TYR A 30 -0.88 -18.15 12.68
N PRO A 31 -0.94 -19.51 12.68
CA PRO A 31 0.11 -20.35 13.23
C PRO A 31 1.48 -20.06 12.59
N GLY A 32 2.50 -19.82 13.42
CA GLY A 32 3.85 -19.48 12.97
C GLY A 32 4.09 -18.00 12.71
N PHE A 33 3.13 -17.15 13.10
CA PHE A 33 3.24 -15.69 12.98
C PHE A 33 2.86 -15.01 14.30
N THR A 34 3.56 -13.95 14.64
CA THR A 34 3.29 -13.13 15.83
C THR A 34 2.82 -11.74 15.41
N LEU A 35 1.65 -11.29 15.91
CA LEU A 35 1.12 -9.95 15.68
C LEU A 35 2.08 -8.89 16.27
N ARG A 36 2.57 -7.97 15.43
CA ARG A 36 3.47 -6.86 15.79
C ARG A 36 2.87 -5.49 15.59
N LEU A 37 1.93 -5.35 14.67
CA LEU A 37 1.21 -4.11 14.41
C LEU A 37 -0.28 -4.40 14.33
N ASP A 38 -1.09 -3.69 15.10
CA ASP A 38 -2.55 -3.63 14.98
C ASP A 38 -2.96 -2.15 14.97
N GLU A 39 -2.98 -1.56 13.77
CA GLU A 39 -3.35 -0.16 13.56
C GLU A 39 -4.81 -0.05 13.18
N ARG A 40 -5.58 0.69 13.97
CA ARG A 40 -7.03 0.87 13.81
C ARG A 40 -7.44 2.29 13.47
N PHE A 41 -6.46 3.15 13.26
CA PHE A 41 -6.67 4.55 12.88
C PHE A 41 -7.60 5.35 13.80
N ASP A 42 -7.57 5.08 15.12
CA ASP A 42 -8.28 5.91 16.10
C ASP A 42 -7.79 7.37 16.06
N ARG A 43 -6.51 7.55 15.73
CA ARG A 43 -5.82 8.82 15.50
C ARG A 43 -4.63 8.62 14.58
N PHE A 44 -4.13 9.70 14.01
CA PHE A 44 -2.82 9.65 13.35
C PHE A 44 -1.70 9.51 14.40
N ASP A 45 -0.91 8.45 14.30
CA ASP A 45 0.22 8.19 15.18
C ASP A 45 1.54 8.40 14.42
N ALA A 46 2.24 9.51 14.73
CA ALA A 46 3.49 9.86 14.07
C ALA A 46 4.70 9.01 14.53
N GLU A 47 4.56 8.19 15.56
CA GLU A 47 5.58 7.23 15.95
C GLU A 47 5.51 5.95 15.10
N VAL A 48 4.36 5.71 14.47
CA VAL A 48 4.10 4.54 13.61
C VAL A 48 4.13 4.93 12.14
N TRP A 49 3.62 6.11 11.80
CA TRP A 49 3.37 6.53 10.43
C TRP A 49 3.95 7.89 10.07
N SER A 50 4.36 8.05 8.83
CA SER A 50 4.69 9.33 8.20
C SER A 50 3.83 9.54 6.95
N ARG A 51 3.51 10.83 6.68
CA ARG A 51 2.81 11.23 5.45
C ARG A 51 3.82 11.41 4.33
N GLY A 52 3.45 10.94 3.15
CA GLY A 52 4.22 11.22 1.95
C GLY A 52 4.09 12.69 1.55
N ASP A 53 5.22 13.29 1.18
CA ASP A 53 5.32 14.65 0.63
C ASP A 53 6.31 14.63 -0.53
N GLY A 54 5.82 14.69 -1.76
CA GLY A 54 6.68 14.60 -2.94
C GLY A 54 5.98 14.13 -4.20
N ALA A 55 6.74 14.03 -5.28
CA ALA A 55 6.26 13.47 -6.54
C ALA A 55 5.99 11.97 -6.39
N VAL A 56 4.89 11.52 -6.96
CA VAL A 56 4.57 10.08 -7.09
C VAL A 56 5.54 9.39 -8.06
N GLY A 57 5.93 10.10 -9.11
CA GLY A 57 6.74 9.61 -10.22
C GLY A 57 6.30 10.24 -11.55
N SER A 58 7.03 9.92 -12.62
CA SER A 58 6.71 10.46 -13.96
C SER A 58 5.36 10.02 -14.53
N GLU A 59 4.77 8.98 -13.96
CA GLU A 59 3.53 8.35 -14.41
C GLU A 59 2.29 8.97 -13.78
N ALA A 60 2.44 9.82 -12.75
CA ALA A 60 1.34 10.43 -12.03
C ALA A 60 1.07 11.88 -12.42
N MET A 61 -0.18 12.28 -12.24
CA MET A 61 -0.62 13.68 -12.45
C MET A 61 -0.70 14.49 -11.17
N CYS A 62 -0.49 13.87 -10.02
CA CYS A 62 -0.65 14.49 -8.72
C CYS A 62 0.65 14.42 -7.91
N ARG A 63 0.70 15.20 -6.85
CA ARG A 63 1.77 15.20 -5.87
C ARG A 63 1.22 14.74 -4.52
N PHE A 64 1.97 13.89 -3.82
CA PHE A 64 1.66 13.58 -2.43
C PHE A 64 1.79 14.82 -1.57
N ALA A 65 0.84 15.01 -0.67
CA ALA A 65 0.81 16.15 0.22
C ALA A 65 0.10 15.78 1.54
N ASP A 66 0.48 16.43 2.62
CA ASP A 66 -0.03 16.17 3.98
C ASP A 66 -1.56 16.10 4.07
N GLN A 67 -2.26 17.01 3.38
CA GLN A 67 -3.71 17.05 3.35
C GLN A 67 -4.35 15.87 2.61
N GLY A 68 -3.55 15.09 1.88
CA GLY A 68 -3.97 13.84 1.23
C GLY A 68 -4.14 12.69 2.21
N VAL A 69 -3.69 12.84 3.48
CA VAL A 69 -3.78 11.79 4.50
C VAL A 69 -4.62 12.30 5.66
N GLN A 70 -5.73 11.63 5.93
CA GLN A 70 -6.66 12.00 7.00
C GLN A 70 -7.07 10.77 7.80
N VAL A 71 -7.30 10.98 9.10
CA VAL A 71 -7.98 9.99 9.95
C VAL A 71 -9.35 10.55 10.29
N VAL A 72 -10.40 9.86 9.88
CA VAL A 72 -11.79 10.28 10.02
C VAL A 72 -12.63 9.10 10.48
N ASP A 73 -13.36 9.27 11.59
CA ASP A 73 -14.27 8.25 12.12
C ASP A 73 -13.61 6.86 12.28
N GLY A 74 -12.39 6.84 12.85
CA GLY A 74 -11.65 5.60 13.06
C GLY A 74 -11.18 4.91 11.78
N LYS A 75 -10.91 5.68 10.72
CA LYS A 75 -10.42 5.16 9.43
C LYS A 75 -9.35 6.07 8.85
N LEU A 76 -8.37 5.47 8.21
CA LEU A 76 -7.50 6.21 7.32
C LEU A 76 -8.25 6.50 6.01
N GLU A 77 -8.27 7.75 5.61
CA GLU A 77 -8.70 8.18 4.28
C GLU A 77 -7.49 8.76 3.53
N LEU A 78 -7.13 8.16 2.41
CA LEU A 78 -6.26 8.80 1.44
C LEU A 78 -7.11 9.50 0.41
N VAL A 79 -6.82 10.79 0.18
CA VAL A 79 -7.72 11.69 -0.55
C VAL A 79 -6.99 12.34 -1.71
N ILE A 80 -7.65 12.34 -2.87
CA ILE A 80 -7.22 13.10 -4.03
C ILE A 80 -8.12 14.32 -4.18
N ARG A 81 -7.51 15.51 -4.29
CA ARG A 81 -8.20 16.77 -4.51
C ARG A 81 -7.74 17.42 -5.80
N LYS A 82 -8.66 18.09 -6.47
CA LYS A 82 -8.33 18.97 -7.58
C LYS A 82 -7.96 20.34 -7.00
N GLU A 83 -6.69 20.53 -6.79
CA GLU A 83 -6.12 21.76 -6.20
C GLU A 83 -4.66 21.91 -6.68
N GLN A 84 -4.23 23.17 -6.80
CA GLN A 84 -2.84 23.46 -7.13
C GLN A 84 -1.92 23.15 -5.95
N VAL A 85 -0.93 22.31 -6.19
CA VAL A 85 0.12 21.98 -5.22
C VAL A 85 1.46 22.40 -5.82
N PRO A 86 2.20 23.31 -5.18
CA PRO A 86 3.52 23.70 -5.66
C PRO A 86 4.43 22.47 -5.80
N ALA A 87 5.17 22.38 -6.89
CA ALA A 87 6.25 21.41 -7.00
C ALA A 87 7.39 21.81 -6.05
N SER A 88 8.06 20.83 -5.46
CA SER A 88 9.26 21.07 -4.68
C SER A 88 10.50 20.72 -5.49
N TRP A 89 11.66 21.19 -5.06
CA TRP A 89 12.93 20.87 -5.71
C TRP A 89 13.24 19.36 -5.70
N SER A 90 12.73 18.64 -4.70
CA SER A 90 12.85 17.18 -4.60
C SER A 90 11.99 16.42 -5.60
N ASP A 91 11.01 17.09 -6.25
CA ASP A 91 10.15 16.47 -7.26
C ASP A 91 10.81 16.41 -8.64
N ASP A 92 12.02 16.96 -8.78
CA ASP A 92 12.72 17.12 -10.06
C ASP A 92 13.40 15.81 -10.48
N HIS A 93 12.61 14.91 -11.04
CA HIS A 93 13.11 13.79 -11.83
C HIS A 93 13.39 14.22 -13.29
N GLY A 94 13.81 15.46 -13.50
CA GLY A 94 14.13 16.03 -14.81
C GLY A 94 12.89 16.59 -15.55
N MET A 95 11.74 16.68 -14.89
CA MET A 95 10.56 17.37 -15.41
C MET A 95 10.28 18.63 -14.59
N GLN A 96 10.71 19.77 -15.08
CA GLN A 96 10.38 21.05 -14.48
C GLN A 96 8.87 21.29 -14.55
N LYS A 97 8.19 21.08 -13.42
CA LYS A 97 6.82 21.52 -13.20
C LYS A 97 6.83 22.58 -12.11
N ASP A 98 6.16 23.69 -12.33
CA ASP A 98 5.97 24.71 -11.31
C ASP A 98 4.94 24.27 -10.25
N ALA A 99 3.97 23.49 -10.66
CA ALA A 99 2.90 22.97 -9.80
C ALA A 99 2.22 21.73 -10.38
N TYR A 100 1.50 21.02 -9.52
CA TYR A 100 0.58 19.95 -9.88
C TYR A 100 -0.87 20.41 -9.72
N ASP A 101 -1.78 19.94 -10.59
CA ASP A 101 -3.20 20.29 -10.55
C ASP A 101 -4.00 19.46 -9.52
N TYR A 102 -3.35 18.48 -8.90
CA TYR A 102 -3.97 17.59 -7.93
C TYR A 102 -3.03 17.28 -6.78
N SER A 103 -3.59 17.24 -5.56
CA SER A 103 -2.95 16.60 -4.41
C SER A 103 -3.40 15.13 -4.30
N CYS A 104 -2.52 14.29 -3.81
CA CYS A 104 -2.72 12.86 -3.54
C CYS A 104 -2.36 12.54 -2.09
N GLY A 105 -2.68 11.33 -1.64
CA GLY A 105 -2.33 10.83 -0.32
C GLY A 105 -1.37 9.65 -0.37
N GLU A 106 -0.36 9.67 0.49
CA GLU A 106 0.51 8.54 0.79
C GLU A 106 0.76 8.45 2.28
N LEU A 107 0.67 7.24 2.82
CA LEU A 107 1.09 6.89 4.16
C LEU A 107 2.18 5.84 4.07
N ARG A 108 3.24 5.99 4.85
CA ARG A 108 4.33 5.03 4.99
C ARG A 108 4.67 4.78 6.45
N SER A 109 5.28 3.64 6.76
CA SER A 109 5.82 3.40 8.09
C SER A 109 6.85 4.47 8.46
N ALA A 110 6.85 4.88 9.73
CA ALA A 110 7.82 5.84 10.24
C ALA A 110 9.25 5.24 10.19
N PRO A 111 10.30 6.06 10.12
CA PRO A 111 11.68 5.59 10.12
C PRO A 111 11.97 4.61 11.26
N GLY A 112 12.60 3.48 10.95
CA GLY A 112 12.87 2.40 11.92
C GLY A 112 11.69 1.43 12.15
N ARG A 113 10.62 1.53 11.37
CA ARG A 113 9.44 0.66 11.46
C ARG A 113 9.31 -0.28 10.26
N ARG A 114 10.41 -0.73 9.72
CA ARG A 114 10.44 -1.65 8.58
C ARG A 114 10.04 -3.06 8.97
N ILE A 115 9.50 -3.76 8.00
CA ILE A 115 9.12 -5.17 8.12
C ILE A 115 9.93 -6.03 7.16
N ARG A 116 10.18 -7.28 7.55
CA ARG A 116 10.76 -8.30 6.68
C ARG A 116 10.09 -9.63 6.95
N TYR A 117 9.60 -10.26 5.90
CA TYR A 117 8.80 -11.49 5.97
C TYR A 117 7.59 -11.36 6.90
N GLY A 118 6.65 -12.24 6.74
CA GLY A 118 5.45 -12.24 7.55
C GLY A 118 4.19 -12.00 6.74
N ARG A 119 3.11 -11.63 7.43
CA ARG A 119 1.82 -11.36 6.82
C ARG A 119 1.41 -9.92 7.07
N LEU A 120 1.29 -9.16 5.99
CA LEU A 120 0.74 -7.80 6.00
C LEU A 120 -0.69 -7.86 5.48
N GLU A 121 -1.65 -7.41 6.27
CA GLU A 121 -3.05 -7.38 5.86
C GLU A 121 -3.72 -6.04 6.18
N ALA A 122 -4.66 -5.63 5.34
CA ALA A 122 -5.48 -4.46 5.57
C ALA A 122 -6.93 -4.72 5.17
N ARG A 123 -7.86 -4.18 5.97
CA ARG A 123 -9.25 -4.05 5.57
C ARG A 123 -9.42 -2.71 4.89
N MET A 124 -9.62 -2.74 3.57
CA MET A 124 -9.66 -1.53 2.75
C MET A 124 -10.74 -1.60 1.69
N ARG A 125 -11.08 -0.45 1.13
CA ARG A 125 -11.94 -0.33 -0.05
C ARG A 125 -11.50 0.82 -0.94
N ALA A 126 -11.63 0.61 -2.24
CA ALA A 126 -11.42 1.63 -3.26
C ALA A 126 -12.58 2.66 -3.28
N PRO A 127 -12.41 3.79 -3.98
CA PRO A 127 -13.52 4.71 -4.25
C PRO A 127 -14.69 4.01 -4.94
N ARG A 128 -15.90 4.50 -4.70
CA ARG A 128 -17.10 3.98 -5.37
C ARG A 128 -16.97 4.09 -6.89
N ARG A 129 -17.23 3.00 -7.60
CA ARG A 129 -17.11 2.91 -9.07
C ARG A 129 -17.98 3.89 -9.85
N GLN A 130 -19.03 4.43 -9.22
CA GLN A 130 -19.89 5.45 -9.80
C GLN A 130 -19.24 6.84 -9.78
N GLU A 131 -18.32 7.07 -8.84
CA GLU A 131 -17.70 8.37 -8.56
C GLU A 131 -16.28 8.47 -9.11
N ALA A 132 -15.63 7.33 -9.35
CA ALA A 132 -14.23 7.30 -9.76
C ALA A 132 -13.94 6.14 -10.70
N SER A 133 -13.04 6.37 -11.64
CA SER A 133 -12.57 5.36 -12.60
C SER A 133 -11.12 5.55 -13.01
N GLY A 134 -10.47 6.65 -12.69
CA GLY A 134 -9.10 6.95 -13.08
C GLY A 134 -8.23 7.15 -11.86
N TYR A 135 -7.82 6.07 -11.20
CA TYR A 135 -7.01 6.09 -10.00
C TYR A 135 -6.30 4.76 -9.78
N ILE A 136 -5.30 4.79 -8.93
CA ILE A 136 -4.67 3.62 -8.31
C ILE A 136 -4.65 3.85 -6.80
N THR A 137 -4.98 2.83 -6.03
CA THR A 137 -4.79 2.79 -4.58
C THR A 137 -4.17 1.47 -4.17
N SER A 138 -3.21 1.50 -3.24
CA SER A 138 -2.33 0.37 -3.00
C SER A 138 -2.13 0.08 -1.52
N LEU A 139 -1.84 -1.19 -1.22
CA LEU A 139 -1.15 -1.66 -0.03
C LEU A 139 0.10 -2.38 -0.51
N PHE A 140 1.27 -1.94 -0.07
CA PHE A 140 2.52 -2.50 -0.59
C PHE A 140 3.67 -2.39 0.40
N THR A 141 4.74 -3.11 0.11
CA THR A 141 6.03 -2.99 0.78
C THR A 141 7.02 -2.34 -0.18
N TYR A 142 7.89 -1.49 0.33
CA TYR A 142 8.80 -0.72 -0.53
C TYR A 142 10.16 -0.49 0.12
N ARG A 143 11.21 -0.72 -0.67
CA ARG A 143 12.57 -0.32 -0.38
C ARG A 143 13.25 0.08 -1.67
N ALA A 144 13.93 1.22 -1.66
CA ALA A 144 14.76 1.62 -2.78
C ALA A 144 15.95 2.43 -2.27
N GLU A 145 17.03 1.76 -1.95
CA GLU A 145 18.21 2.30 -1.23
C GLU A 145 19.51 1.82 -1.84
N GLY A 146 20.58 2.45 -1.39
CA GLY A 146 21.94 2.08 -1.77
C GLY A 146 22.49 2.85 -2.97
N SER A 147 23.73 2.50 -3.36
CA SER A 147 24.38 3.02 -4.56
C SER A 147 25.30 1.91 -5.13
N PRO A 148 24.89 1.19 -6.17
CA PRO A 148 23.62 1.34 -6.92
C PRO A 148 22.39 1.14 -6.05
N ARG A 149 21.25 1.72 -6.47
CA ARG A 149 19.98 1.63 -5.76
C ARG A 149 19.38 0.25 -5.93
N GLU A 150 19.16 -0.45 -4.82
CA GLU A 150 18.39 -1.69 -4.79
C GLU A 150 16.91 -1.37 -4.60
N TRP A 151 16.06 -2.00 -5.41
CA TRP A 151 14.61 -1.85 -5.39
C TRP A 151 13.94 -3.18 -5.06
N GLU A 152 13.11 -3.17 -4.04
CA GLU A 152 12.30 -4.30 -3.61
C GLU A 152 10.89 -3.81 -3.27
N GLU A 153 9.87 -4.38 -3.94
CA GLU A 153 8.48 -3.94 -3.79
C GLU A 153 7.53 -5.12 -4.04
N ILE A 154 6.54 -5.26 -3.17
CA ILE A 154 5.47 -6.27 -3.29
C ILE A 154 4.14 -5.54 -3.14
N ASP A 155 3.26 -5.62 -4.16
CA ASP A 155 2.09 -4.78 -4.26
C ASP A 155 0.77 -5.52 -4.26
N ILE A 156 -0.22 -4.83 -3.74
CA ILE A 156 -1.64 -4.95 -4.06
C ILE A 156 -2.09 -3.59 -4.58
N GLU A 157 -2.47 -3.52 -5.86
CA GLU A 157 -2.97 -2.29 -6.49
C GLU A 157 -4.42 -2.47 -6.93
N LEU A 158 -5.29 -1.58 -6.46
CA LEU A 158 -6.69 -1.50 -6.88
C LEU A 158 -6.82 -0.39 -7.90
N GLU A 159 -7.19 -0.75 -9.13
CA GLU A 159 -7.25 0.16 -10.26
C GLU A 159 -8.70 0.55 -10.58
N GLY A 160 -8.96 1.83 -10.74
CA GLY A 160 -10.30 2.33 -11.07
C GLY A 160 -10.86 1.85 -12.41
N GLY A 161 -9.98 1.48 -13.35
CA GLY A 161 -10.36 0.88 -14.63
C GLY A 161 -10.78 -0.58 -14.55
N ARG A 162 -10.51 -1.24 -13.44
CA ARG A 162 -10.76 -2.68 -13.22
C ARG A 162 -11.38 -2.93 -11.86
N PRO A 163 -12.64 -2.50 -11.63
CA PRO A 163 -13.26 -2.42 -10.29
C PRO A 163 -13.59 -3.77 -9.65
N ASP A 164 -13.26 -4.88 -10.28
CA ASP A 164 -13.44 -6.27 -9.82
C ASP A 164 -12.13 -7.06 -9.81
N LYS A 165 -11.00 -6.37 -9.98
CA LYS A 165 -9.66 -6.97 -9.94
C LYS A 165 -8.75 -6.18 -9.03
N PHE A 166 -7.68 -6.82 -8.59
CA PHE A 166 -6.48 -6.13 -8.16
C PHE A 166 -5.28 -6.61 -9.01
N GLN A 167 -4.26 -5.79 -9.08
CA GLN A 167 -2.97 -6.15 -9.63
C GLN A 167 -2.03 -6.53 -8.48
N ALA A 168 -1.46 -7.73 -8.57
CA ALA A 168 -0.36 -8.19 -7.74
C ALA A 168 0.94 -7.92 -8.49
N ASN A 169 1.90 -7.25 -7.84
CA ASN A 169 3.21 -7.00 -8.42
C ASN A 169 4.32 -7.51 -7.50
N LEU A 170 5.42 -7.86 -8.11
CA LEU A 170 6.74 -7.98 -7.51
C LEU A 170 7.71 -7.19 -8.37
N ILE A 171 8.33 -6.16 -7.81
CA ILE A 171 9.37 -5.38 -8.46
C ILE A 171 10.67 -5.58 -7.68
N TYR A 172 11.76 -5.91 -8.38
CA TYR A 172 13.04 -6.19 -7.76
C TYR A 172 14.19 -5.82 -8.68
N GLY A 173 15.35 -5.54 -8.10
CA GLY A 173 16.58 -5.39 -8.86
C GLY A 173 17.41 -4.18 -8.46
N ILE A 174 18.37 -3.86 -9.32
CA ILE A 174 19.30 -2.76 -9.13
C ILE A 174 18.98 -1.67 -10.13
N ASP A 175 18.62 -0.49 -9.62
CA ASP A 175 18.44 0.71 -10.42
C ASP A 175 19.75 1.51 -10.43
N THR A 176 20.46 1.49 -11.57
CA THR A 176 21.59 2.37 -11.78
C THR A 176 21.08 3.67 -12.39
N TRP A 177 21.51 4.82 -11.87
CA TRP A 177 21.10 6.16 -12.33
C TRP A 177 21.32 6.43 -13.83
N GLU A 178 22.04 5.58 -14.52
CA GLU A 178 22.18 5.58 -15.97
C GLU A 178 20.97 4.93 -16.63
N TRP A 179 19.85 5.57 -16.51
CA TRP A 179 18.51 5.06 -16.76
C TRP A 179 18.17 4.61 -18.20
N TRP A 180 19.08 4.64 -19.12
CA TRP A 180 18.93 4.04 -20.44
C TRP A 180 19.85 2.87 -20.75
N SER A 181 20.83 2.55 -19.94
CA SER A 181 21.79 1.53 -20.31
C SER A 181 21.96 0.34 -19.37
N THR A 182 21.50 0.40 -18.11
CA THR A 182 21.84 -0.62 -17.12
C THR A 182 20.78 -0.89 -16.07
N ARG A 183 19.48 -0.68 -16.37
CA ARG A 183 18.41 -1.15 -15.49
C ARG A 183 18.48 -2.66 -15.39
N ARG A 184 18.86 -3.15 -14.22
CA ARG A 184 18.89 -4.57 -13.88
C ARG A 184 17.75 -4.88 -12.91
N TRP A 185 16.54 -4.46 -13.27
CA TRP A 185 15.35 -4.76 -12.48
C TRP A 185 14.38 -5.61 -13.28
N GLY A 186 13.66 -6.47 -12.57
CA GLY A 186 12.57 -7.27 -13.08
C GLY A 186 11.26 -6.87 -12.43
N ALA A 187 10.18 -7.07 -13.15
CA ALA A 187 8.85 -6.97 -12.59
C ALA A 187 8.05 -8.20 -13.00
N TRP A 188 7.30 -8.72 -12.06
CA TRP A 188 6.27 -9.71 -12.30
C TRP A 188 4.92 -9.10 -11.91
N GLU A 189 3.92 -9.25 -12.76
CA GLU A 189 2.58 -8.75 -12.50
C GLU A 189 1.50 -9.76 -12.89
N ASP A 190 0.38 -9.76 -12.16
CA ASP A 190 -0.83 -10.50 -12.52
C ASP A 190 -2.08 -9.72 -12.09
N LYS A 191 -3.14 -9.79 -12.91
CA LYS A 191 -4.43 -9.10 -12.66
C LYS A 191 -5.50 -10.09 -12.27
N ILE A 192 -5.77 -10.17 -10.99
CA ILE A 192 -6.55 -11.23 -10.35
C ILE A 192 -7.99 -10.77 -10.13
N VAL A 193 -8.96 -11.56 -10.62
CA VAL A 193 -10.39 -11.29 -10.41
C VAL A 193 -10.79 -11.71 -9.00
N VAL A 194 -11.33 -10.76 -8.23
CA VAL A 194 -11.72 -10.97 -6.83
C VAL A 194 -13.14 -10.48 -6.51
N GLY A 195 -13.81 -9.84 -7.49
CA GLY A 195 -15.08 -9.16 -7.30
C GLY A 195 -14.92 -7.71 -6.85
N PRO A 196 -16.01 -7.02 -6.48
CA PRO A 196 -16.01 -5.59 -6.24
C PRO A 196 -14.95 -5.15 -5.23
N VAL A 197 -14.06 -4.22 -5.64
CA VAL A 197 -13.01 -3.65 -4.78
C VAL A 197 -13.45 -2.34 -4.11
N ASP A 198 -14.59 -1.79 -4.47
CA ASP A 198 -15.24 -0.65 -3.84
C ASP A 198 -16.13 -1.04 -2.62
N GLU A 199 -16.12 -2.31 -2.27
CA GLU A 199 -16.68 -2.87 -1.02
C GLU A 199 -15.55 -3.14 -0.02
N TRP A 200 -15.87 -3.17 1.27
CA TRP A 200 -14.89 -3.53 2.29
C TRP A 200 -14.43 -4.96 2.12
N ARG A 201 -13.12 -5.13 1.97
CA ARG A 201 -12.46 -6.43 1.85
C ARG A 201 -11.15 -6.45 2.62
N VAL A 202 -10.72 -7.63 3.01
CA VAL A 202 -9.38 -7.84 3.59
C VAL A 202 -8.45 -8.34 2.49
N PHE A 203 -7.46 -7.53 2.18
CA PHE A 203 -6.35 -7.92 1.31
C PHE A 203 -5.14 -8.23 2.15
N ALA A 204 -4.38 -9.26 1.78
CA ALA A 204 -3.15 -9.60 2.47
C ALA A 204 -2.05 -10.06 1.53
N ILE A 205 -0.81 -9.77 1.94
CA ILE A 205 0.43 -10.29 1.39
C ILE A 205 1.06 -11.16 2.46
N GLU A 206 1.31 -12.43 2.18
CA GLU A 206 2.15 -13.30 3.00
C GLU A 206 3.49 -13.46 2.29
N TRP A 207 4.51 -12.87 2.87
CA TRP A 207 5.85 -12.80 2.32
C TRP A 207 6.76 -13.72 3.13
N LEU A 208 7.21 -14.80 2.49
CA LEU A 208 8.11 -15.80 3.04
C LEU A 208 9.47 -15.73 2.32
N PRO A 209 10.53 -16.34 2.87
CA PRO A 209 11.87 -16.29 2.27
C PRO A 209 11.95 -16.81 0.82
N ASP A 210 11.02 -17.67 0.40
CA ASP A 210 11.02 -18.34 -0.90
C ASP A 210 9.72 -18.20 -1.70
N SER A 211 8.74 -17.45 -1.15
CA SER A 211 7.43 -17.30 -1.79
C SER A 211 6.70 -16.04 -1.33
N ILE A 212 5.79 -15.59 -2.18
CA ILE A 212 4.82 -14.55 -1.86
C ILE A 212 3.44 -15.11 -2.18
N GLU A 213 2.50 -14.92 -1.28
CA GLU A 213 1.12 -15.33 -1.49
C GLU A 213 0.17 -14.18 -1.20
N TRP A 214 -0.76 -13.94 -2.12
CA TRP A 214 -1.79 -12.91 -1.99
C TRP A 214 -3.11 -13.52 -1.60
N PHE A 215 -3.81 -12.86 -0.67
CA PHE A 215 -5.10 -13.31 -0.14
C PHE A 215 -6.14 -12.20 -0.29
N VAL A 216 -7.39 -12.63 -0.50
CA VAL A 216 -8.57 -11.75 -0.39
C VAL A 216 -9.62 -12.46 0.45
N ASP A 217 -10.08 -11.79 1.52
CA ASP A 217 -11.02 -12.33 2.50
C ASP A 217 -10.63 -13.73 2.99
N GLY A 218 -9.34 -13.89 3.33
CA GLY A 218 -8.76 -15.12 3.85
C GLY A 218 -8.54 -16.24 2.83
N LYS A 219 -8.89 -16.02 1.57
CA LYS A 219 -8.68 -17.01 0.51
C LYS A 219 -7.40 -16.67 -0.26
N SER A 220 -6.51 -17.66 -0.41
CA SER A 220 -5.38 -17.58 -1.32
C SER A 220 -5.90 -17.40 -2.75
N VAL A 221 -5.41 -16.37 -3.42
CA VAL A 221 -5.80 -16.03 -4.80
C VAL A 221 -4.63 -16.09 -5.77
N LYS A 222 -3.39 -16.00 -5.27
CA LYS A 222 -2.17 -16.12 -6.05
C LYS A 222 -1.00 -16.49 -5.16
N THR A 223 -0.18 -17.43 -5.64
CA THR A 223 1.13 -17.77 -5.06
C THR A 223 2.20 -17.58 -6.12
N LEU A 224 3.30 -16.97 -5.73
CA LEU A 224 4.51 -16.82 -6.53
C LEU A 224 5.67 -17.41 -5.74
N ARG A 225 6.35 -18.41 -6.27
CA ARG A 225 7.55 -19.01 -5.67
C ARG A 225 8.78 -18.50 -6.38
N GLN A 226 9.90 -18.51 -5.70
CA GLN A 226 11.18 -18.17 -6.32
C GLN A 226 11.48 -18.99 -7.58
N SER A 227 11.05 -20.27 -7.61
CA SER A 227 11.18 -21.13 -8.77
C SER A 227 10.31 -20.73 -9.96
N ASP A 228 9.25 -19.95 -9.75
CA ASP A 228 8.27 -19.56 -10.78
C ASP A 228 8.63 -18.22 -11.43
N ILE A 229 9.59 -17.49 -10.86
CA ILE A 229 10.03 -16.19 -11.38
C ILE A 229 10.98 -16.43 -12.55
N ASP A 230 10.41 -16.36 -13.73
CA ASP A 230 11.16 -16.44 -14.97
C ASP A 230 11.90 -15.10 -15.18
N CYS A 231 13.18 -15.17 -15.47
CA CYS A 231 13.98 -14.01 -15.83
C CYS A 231 13.50 -13.43 -17.17
N GLN A 232 12.57 -12.49 -17.15
CA GLN A 232 12.09 -11.79 -18.35
C GLN A 232 12.78 -10.42 -18.47
N PRO A 233 13.13 -10.01 -19.61
CA PRO A 233 14.16 -10.35 -20.59
C PRO A 233 15.57 -9.87 -20.21
N VAL A 234 15.83 -9.47 -18.98
CA VAL A 234 17.09 -8.87 -18.52
C VAL A 234 17.68 -9.68 -17.38
N CYS A 235 17.93 -10.95 -17.64
CA CYS A 235 18.73 -11.75 -16.71
C CYS A 235 20.20 -11.35 -16.80
N VAL A 236 20.70 -10.77 -15.74
CA VAL A 236 22.14 -10.64 -15.49
C VAL A 236 22.75 -12.01 -15.24
N PRO A 237 24.05 -12.19 -15.42
CA PRO A 237 24.72 -13.43 -15.08
C PRO A 237 24.35 -13.91 -13.66
N PRO A 238 24.27 -15.22 -13.41
CA PRO A 238 23.80 -15.78 -12.14
C PRO A 238 24.48 -15.24 -10.89
N GLN A 239 25.72 -14.76 -11.02
CA GLN A 239 26.50 -14.19 -9.90
C GLN A 239 26.13 -12.74 -9.56
N GLU A 240 25.33 -12.08 -10.39
CA GLU A 240 24.96 -10.66 -10.26
C GLU A 240 23.44 -10.48 -10.17
N GLN A 241 22.68 -11.58 -10.13
CA GLN A 241 21.21 -11.47 -10.03
C GLN A 241 20.80 -11.14 -8.60
N PRO A 242 19.98 -10.11 -8.38
CA PRO A 242 19.31 -9.94 -7.11
C PRO A 242 18.39 -11.14 -6.83
N THR A 243 18.19 -11.44 -5.56
CA THR A 243 17.21 -12.46 -5.15
C THR A 243 15.82 -12.05 -5.65
N PRO A 244 15.12 -12.87 -6.43
CA PRO A 244 13.82 -12.51 -6.98
C PRO A 244 12.77 -12.21 -5.89
N ILE A 245 12.73 -13.01 -4.83
CA ILE A 245 11.91 -12.74 -3.66
C ILE A 245 12.70 -11.76 -2.77
N PRO A 246 12.13 -10.60 -2.41
CA PRO A 246 12.75 -9.63 -1.52
C PRO A 246 13.23 -10.25 -0.21
N ASP A 247 14.40 -9.84 0.27
CA ASP A 247 14.98 -10.36 1.52
C ASP A 247 15.49 -9.26 2.46
N ASN A 248 15.36 -7.99 2.05
CA ASN A 248 15.67 -6.84 2.91
C ASN A 248 14.42 -6.30 3.61
N ALA A 249 14.62 -5.64 4.74
CA ALA A 249 13.52 -4.96 5.43
C ALA A 249 12.99 -3.78 4.60
N THR A 250 11.68 -3.69 4.48
CA THR A 250 10.94 -2.73 3.64
C THR A 250 9.98 -1.88 4.46
N ASP A 251 9.66 -0.70 3.97
CA ASP A 251 8.59 0.12 4.54
C ASP A 251 7.22 -0.46 4.16
N ILE A 252 6.23 -0.33 5.06
CA ILE A 252 4.81 -0.54 4.74
C ILE A 252 4.32 0.77 4.12
N MET A 253 3.67 0.67 2.97
CA MET A 253 3.18 1.84 2.26
C MET A 253 1.75 1.66 1.76
N MET A 254 1.03 2.76 1.73
CA MET A 254 -0.29 2.91 1.13
C MET A 254 -0.32 4.20 0.36
N ASN A 255 -0.83 4.17 -0.86
CA ASN A 255 -0.97 5.39 -1.64
C ASN A 255 -2.31 5.44 -2.38
N PHE A 256 -2.62 6.64 -2.87
CA PHE A 256 -3.78 6.89 -3.70
C PHE A 256 -3.45 8.02 -4.67
N TRP A 257 -3.39 7.72 -5.98
CA TRP A 257 -2.88 8.63 -6.98
C TRP A 257 -3.62 8.52 -8.33
N ILE A 258 -3.37 9.47 -9.24
CA ILE A 258 -3.98 9.54 -10.57
C ILE A 258 -2.91 9.29 -11.62
N PRO A 259 -3.07 8.29 -12.51
CA PRO A 259 -2.15 8.06 -13.62
C PRO A 259 -2.25 9.19 -14.66
N ASN A 260 -1.15 9.48 -15.35
CA ASN A 260 -1.13 10.39 -16.47
C ASN A 260 -1.79 9.77 -17.71
N ASP A 261 -1.92 10.56 -18.80
CA ASP A 261 -2.58 10.10 -20.04
C ASP A 261 -1.81 9.00 -20.77
N VAL A 262 -0.50 8.86 -20.51
CA VAL A 262 0.34 7.88 -21.21
C VAL A 262 0.09 6.47 -20.66
N VAL A 263 -0.10 6.34 -19.35
CA VAL A 263 -0.23 5.04 -18.68
C VAL A 263 -1.65 4.72 -18.22
N GLN A 264 -2.61 5.64 -18.37
CA GLN A 264 -3.98 5.46 -17.87
C GLN A 264 -4.70 4.21 -18.41
N ASP A 265 -4.41 3.78 -19.62
CA ASP A 265 -5.04 2.60 -20.22
C ASP A 265 -4.46 1.30 -19.64
N ASN A 266 -3.22 1.35 -19.18
CA ASN A 266 -2.55 0.23 -18.51
C ASN A 266 -2.87 0.21 -17.01
N PHE A 267 -3.03 1.42 -16.41
CA PHE A 267 -3.32 1.63 -15.00
C PHE A 267 -4.59 2.45 -14.84
N GLY A 268 -5.31 2.24 -13.77
CA GLY A 268 -6.28 3.13 -13.22
C GLY A 268 -7.55 3.43 -14.03
N GLY A 269 -7.52 3.48 -15.34
CA GLY A 269 -8.70 3.77 -16.17
C GLY A 269 -8.96 5.26 -16.43
N ASN A 270 -10.21 5.62 -16.75
CA ASN A 270 -10.56 6.93 -17.29
C ASN A 270 -10.78 8.01 -16.22
N LYS A 271 -9.77 8.84 -15.96
CA LYS A 271 -9.82 9.96 -14.98
C LYS A 271 -10.87 11.05 -15.28
N ARG A 272 -11.38 11.16 -16.53
CA ARG A 272 -12.43 12.13 -16.86
C ARG A 272 -13.76 11.84 -16.17
N ARG A 273 -13.91 10.63 -15.61
CA ARG A 273 -15.08 10.22 -14.84
C ARG A 273 -14.93 10.47 -13.33
N ASN A 274 -13.78 10.95 -12.89
CA ASN A 274 -13.53 11.19 -11.47
C ASN A 274 -14.32 12.39 -10.96
N VAL A 275 -14.96 12.21 -9.81
CA VAL A 275 -15.62 13.28 -9.06
C VAL A 275 -14.75 13.59 -7.84
N TYR A 276 -14.27 14.81 -7.73
CA TYR A 276 -13.36 15.22 -6.65
C TYR A 276 -14.10 15.92 -5.50
N PRO A 277 -13.67 15.76 -4.23
CA PRO A 277 -12.56 14.93 -3.81
C PRO A 277 -12.90 13.44 -3.89
N MET A 278 -11.93 12.63 -4.32
CA MET A 278 -12.01 11.17 -4.25
C MET A 278 -11.32 10.68 -2.99
N LYS A 279 -11.75 9.52 -2.48
CA LYS A 279 -11.10 8.88 -1.35
C LYS A 279 -11.13 7.36 -1.43
N THR A 280 -10.04 6.77 -1.01
CA THR A 280 -9.92 5.37 -0.62
C THR A 280 -9.89 5.28 0.90
N GLN A 281 -10.27 4.15 1.47
CA GLN A 281 -10.37 4.02 2.93
C GLN A 281 -9.75 2.71 3.41
N TYR A 282 -9.04 2.81 4.54
CA TYR A 282 -8.50 1.68 5.28
C TYR A 282 -9.10 1.72 6.69
N ASP A 283 -9.73 0.61 7.09
CA ASP A 283 -10.34 0.44 8.40
C ASP A 283 -9.30 0.08 9.45
N TRP A 284 -8.40 -0.83 9.08
CA TRP A 284 -7.26 -1.22 9.89
C TRP A 284 -6.16 -1.83 9.02
N ILE A 285 -4.94 -1.89 9.60
CA ILE A 285 -3.78 -2.59 9.06
C ILE A 285 -3.16 -3.43 10.16
N ARG A 286 -2.75 -4.66 9.80
CA ARG A 286 -2.06 -5.58 10.70
C ARG A 286 -0.82 -6.15 10.04
N TYR A 287 0.22 -6.26 10.84
CA TYR A 287 1.41 -7.00 10.44
C TYR A 287 1.72 -8.10 11.46
N TYR A 288 1.91 -9.29 10.95
CA TYR A 288 2.29 -10.48 11.69
C TYR A 288 3.68 -10.90 11.21
N GLU A 289 4.64 -10.84 12.11
CA GLU A 289 6.01 -11.25 11.84
C GLU A 289 6.11 -12.76 11.75
N LEU A 290 6.93 -13.28 10.85
CA LEU A 290 7.22 -14.70 10.72
C LEU A 290 8.13 -15.17 11.87
N ASP A 291 7.65 -16.07 12.74
CA ASP A 291 8.34 -16.49 13.97
C ASP A 291 9.72 -17.11 13.70
N SER A 292 9.88 -17.82 12.59
CA SER A 292 11.15 -18.43 12.20
C SER A 292 12.20 -17.44 11.67
N HIS A 293 11.80 -16.22 11.35
CA HIS A 293 12.65 -15.16 10.80
C HIS A 293 12.29 -13.80 11.43
N PRO A 294 12.52 -13.64 12.75
CA PRO A 294 12.18 -12.39 13.41
C PRO A 294 12.96 -11.22 12.80
N ASN A 295 12.30 -10.09 12.66
CA ASN A 295 12.91 -8.87 12.20
C ASN A 295 13.74 -8.27 13.34
N ASN A 296 15.05 -8.42 13.27
CA ASN A 296 15.98 -7.94 14.31
C ASN A 296 16.47 -6.51 14.02
N GLU A 297 15.90 -5.81 13.06
CA GLU A 297 16.23 -4.41 12.87
C GLU A 297 15.57 -3.57 13.98
N PRO A 298 16.33 -2.64 14.61
CA PRO A 298 15.86 -1.85 15.74
C PRO A 298 14.81 -0.80 15.34
#